data_93ebfbff1c0d6322add822d2279086a4
#
_entry.id   93ebfbff1c0d6322add822d2279086a4
#
_cell.length_a   1.000
_cell.length_b   1.000
_cell.length_c   1.000
_cell.angle_alpha   90.00
_cell.angle_beta   90.00
_cell.angle_gamma   90.00
#
_symmetry.space_group_name_H-M   'P 1'
#
loop_
_entity.id
_entity.type
_entity.pdbx_description
1 polymer ?
#
loop_
_entity_poly.entity_id
_entity_poly.type
_entity_poly.pdbx_seq_one_letter_code
_entity_poly.pdbx_strand_id
1 'polypeptide(L)'
;MMLYDLVRKTRSFRRFQQEEVIDMEILKSFVDLARLGGSARNVQPLKYMLVNAPVFNAQIFPHLFWAGYLKDWPGPEEGERPSAYIICLLDTSLSNEAECDLGIATQNILLGAAEKGLGGCRIASFSPGLKDVLAVEGHLRILMVLALGRAVEKVFLDKRKPEGDIKYWRDADQIHHVPKRSLEEIIAGEIAA
;
A
#
# COMPACT_ATOMS: atom_id res chain seq x y z
N MET A 1 -19.77 7.11 -3.19
CA MET A 1 -19.21 6.05 -4.08
C MET A 1 -19.60 4.70 -3.48
N MET A 2 -20.04 3.74 -4.29
CA MET A 2 -20.35 2.39 -3.77
C MET A 2 -19.05 1.65 -3.41
N LEU A 3 -19.11 0.75 -2.43
CA LEU A 3 -17.94 -0.03 -1.98
C LEU A 3 -17.23 -0.77 -3.13
N TYR A 4 -18.03 -1.34 -4.04
CA TYR A 4 -17.49 -2.03 -5.22
C TYR A 4 -16.62 -1.12 -6.10
N ASP A 5 -17.07 0.11 -6.34
CA ASP A 5 -16.30 1.10 -7.13
C ASP A 5 -15.03 1.53 -6.39
N LEU A 6 -15.12 1.69 -5.07
CA LEU A 6 -13.98 2.06 -4.24
C LEU A 6 -12.90 0.98 -4.29
N VAL A 7 -13.29 -0.30 -4.13
CA VAL A 7 -12.37 -1.44 -4.24
C VAL A 7 -11.75 -1.52 -5.64
N ARG A 8 -12.50 -1.25 -6.70
CA ARG A 8 -11.95 -1.22 -8.08
C ARG A 8 -10.96 -0.10 -8.30
N LYS A 9 -11.18 1.07 -7.71
CA LYS A 9 -10.30 2.24 -7.82
C LYS A 9 -9.05 2.14 -6.95
N THR A 10 -9.09 1.38 -5.87
CA THR A 10 -7.94 1.16 -4.99
C THR A 10 -6.95 0.22 -5.67
N ARG A 11 -5.94 0.80 -6.30
CA ARG A 11 -4.84 0.09 -6.99
C ARG A 11 -3.50 0.42 -6.36
N SER A 12 -2.49 -0.37 -6.68
CA SER A 12 -1.10 -0.06 -6.30
C SER A 12 -0.56 1.02 -7.23
N PHE A 13 -0.76 2.27 -6.85
CA PHE A 13 -0.18 3.43 -7.53
C PHE A 13 1.25 3.65 -7.04
N ARG A 14 2.17 3.95 -7.97
CA ARG A 14 3.59 4.10 -7.69
C ARG A 14 4.20 5.40 -8.21
N ARG A 15 3.39 6.23 -8.90
CA ARG A 15 3.76 7.56 -9.39
C ARG A 15 2.73 8.55 -8.89
N PHE A 16 3.20 9.67 -8.32
CA PHE A 16 2.36 10.62 -7.59
C PHE A 16 2.73 12.06 -7.96
N GLN A 17 1.88 13.01 -7.65
CA GLN A 17 2.22 14.43 -7.60
C GLN A 17 3.00 14.68 -6.30
N GLN A 18 4.33 14.66 -6.36
CA GLN A 18 5.19 14.73 -5.17
C GLN A 18 5.00 16.00 -4.37
N GLU A 19 4.68 17.12 -5.03
CA GLU A 19 4.51 18.43 -4.41
C GLU A 19 3.17 18.58 -3.67
N GLU A 20 2.19 17.73 -3.95
CA GLU A 20 0.90 17.77 -3.28
C GLU A 20 0.98 17.09 -1.91
N VAL A 21 1.22 17.89 -0.89
CA VAL A 21 1.38 17.42 0.50
C VAL A 21 0.03 16.91 1.03
N ILE A 22 0.05 15.73 1.63
CA ILE A 22 -1.09 15.18 2.37
C ILE A 22 -1.05 15.72 3.80
N ASP A 23 -2.15 16.31 4.26
CA ASP A 23 -2.26 16.83 5.62
C ASP A 23 -2.12 15.71 6.66
N MET A 24 -1.47 16.00 7.79
CA MET A 24 -1.28 15.03 8.86
C MET A 24 -2.61 14.52 9.43
N GLU A 25 -3.63 15.39 9.52
CA GLU A 25 -4.97 14.99 9.98
C GLU A 25 -5.65 14.02 9.00
N ILE A 26 -5.36 14.14 7.70
CA ILE A 26 -5.81 13.15 6.70
C ILE A 26 -5.12 11.80 6.93
N LEU A 27 -3.81 11.78 7.18
CA LEU A 27 -3.08 10.54 7.49
C LEU A 27 -3.61 9.89 8.77
N LYS A 28 -3.87 10.69 9.81
CA LYS A 28 -4.49 10.20 11.05
C LYS A 28 -5.87 9.60 10.81
N SER A 29 -6.69 10.21 9.94
CA SER A 29 -8.00 9.67 9.59
C SER A 29 -7.92 8.30 8.91
N PHE A 30 -6.87 8.05 8.11
CA PHE A 30 -6.64 6.73 7.52
C PHE A 30 -6.24 5.69 8.56
N VAL A 31 -5.40 6.06 9.52
CA VAL A 31 -5.04 5.17 10.63
C VAL A 31 -6.25 4.90 11.52
N ASP A 32 -7.18 5.84 11.68
CA ASP A 32 -8.43 5.59 12.41
C ASP A 32 -9.29 4.53 11.70
N LEU A 33 -9.37 4.53 10.36
CA LEU A 33 -10.02 3.46 9.61
C LEU A 33 -9.33 2.09 9.82
N ALA A 34 -8.01 2.07 9.93
CA ALA A 34 -7.27 0.85 10.25
C ALA A 34 -7.60 0.36 11.67
N ARG A 35 -7.61 1.27 12.66
CA ARG A 35 -7.95 1.00 14.06
C ARG A 35 -9.36 0.42 14.24
N LEU A 36 -10.31 0.86 13.41
CA LEU A 36 -11.70 0.37 13.42
C LEU A 36 -11.86 -0.99 12.75
N GLY A 37 -10.83 -1.47 12.05
CA GLY A 37 -10.81 -2.80 11.45
C GLY A 37 -10.72 -3.92 12.47
N GLY A 38 -10.97 -5.16 12.01
CA GLY A 38 -10.81 -6.34 12.85
C GLY A 38 -9.35 -6.61 13.23
N SER A 39 -9.13 -7.15 14.42
CA SER A 39 -7.84 -7.66 14.89
C SER A 39 -8.04 -9.04 15.52
N ALA A 40 -7.15 -9.98 15.25
CA ALA A 40 -7.23 -11.34 15.78
C ALA A 40 -7.25 -11.31 17.32
N ARG A 41 -8.26 -11.94 17.91
CA ARG A 41 -8.51 -11.91 19.36
C ARG A 41 -8.55 -10.49 19.97
N ASN A 42 -8.72 -9.47 19.14
CA ASN A 42 -8.67 -8.05 19.52
C ASN A 42 -7.34 -7.63 20.19
N VAL A 43 -6.23 -8.24 19.82
CA VAL A 43 -4.90 -7.95 20.39
C VAL A 43 -4.39 -6.56 19.99
N GLN A 44 -4.74 -6.10 18.79
CA GLN A 44 -4.41 -4.78 18.23
C GLN A 44 -2.89 -4.46 18.29
N PRO A 45 -2.03 -5.34 17.75
CA PRO A 45 -0.58 -5.22 17.90
C PRO A 45 0.06 -4.22 16.91
N LEU A 46 -0.73 -3.65 16.00
CA LEU A 46 -0.23 -2.73 15.00
C LEU A 46 -0.04 -1.32 15.57
N LYS A 47 1.10 -0.72 15.24
CA LYS A 47 1.44 0.69 15.49
C LYS A 47 1.77 1.37 14.16
N TYR A 48 1.73 2.68 14.13
CA TYR A 48 1.94 3.43 12.89
C TYR A 48 2.84 4.64 13.12
N MET A 49 3.79 4.86 12.19
CA MET A 49 4.48 6.14 12.06
C MET A 49 3.97 6.85 10.81
N LEU A 50 3.65 8.13 10.93
CA LEU A 50 3.11 8.96 9.86
C LEU A 50 4.17 9.97 9.44
N VAL A 51 4.47 10.03 8.16
CA VAL A 51 5.49 10.92 7.60
C VAL A 51 4.94 11.66 6.39
N ASN A 52 4.91 12.99 6.45
CA ASN A 52 4.53 13.88 5.35
C ASN A 52 5.53 15.02 5.13
N ALA A 53 6.61 15.05 5.90
CA ALA A 53 7.63 16.06 5.77
C ALA A 53 8.58 15.73 4.60
N PRO A 54 8.75 16.60 3.59
CA PRO A 54 9.54 16.32 2.39
C PRO A 54 10.98 15.86 2.69
N VAL A 55 11.63 16.44 3.71
CA VAL A 55 12.99 16.08 4.13
C VAL A 55 13.05 14.61 4.59
N PHE A 56 12.09 14.16 5.39
CA PHE A 56 12.02 12.77 5.85
C PHE A 56 11.57 11.83 4.74
N ASN A 57 10.64 12.25 3.87
CA ASN A 57 10.25 11.50 2.69
C ASN A 57 11.45 11.18 1.80
N ALA A 58 12.34 12.16 1.58
CA ALA A 58 13.57 11.99 0.81
C ALA A 58 14.56 11.01 1.46
N GLN A 59 14.59 10.90 2.79
CA GLN A 59 15.41 9.94 3.52
C GLN A 59 14.84 8.51 3.47
N ILE A 60 13.52 8.36 3.48
CA ILE A 60 12.83 7.06 3.41
C ILE A 60 12.93 6.45 2.02
N PHE A 61 12.74 7.26 0.97
CA PHE A 61 12.61 6.80 -0.41
C PHE A 61 13.72 5.84 -0.88
N PRO A 62 15.03 6.11 -0.64
CA PRO A 62 16.13 5.24 -1.09
C PRO A 62 16.12 3.85 -0.45
N HIS A 63 15.41 3.67 0.64
CA HIS A 63 15.30 2.39 1.34
C HIS A 63 14.18 1.49 0.81
N LEU A 64 13.37 1.95 -0.15
CA LEU A 64 12.21 1.23 -0.66
C LEU A 64 12.51 0.59 -2.00
N PHE A 65 12.07 -0.67 -2.18
CA PHE A 65 12.20 -1.39 -3.45
C PHE A 65 10.84 -1.49 -4.13
N TRP A 66 10.81 -1.09 -5.40
CA TRP A 66 9.58 -0.89 -6.16
C TRP A 66 9.31 -2.01 -7.17
N ALA A 67 8.03 -2.33 -7.37
CA ALA A 67 7.49 -3.05 -8.52
C ALA A 67 8.35 -4.24 -9.03
N GLY A 68 8.52 -5.30 -8.25
CA GLY A 68 9.43 -6.42 -8.53
C GLY A 68 9.30 -7.10 -9.91
N TYR A 69 8.18 -6.92 -10.64
CA TYR A 69 8.04 -7.41 -12.01
C TYR A 69 8.52 -6.41 -13.07
N LEU A 70 8.72 -5.14 -12.72
CA LEU A 70 9.29 -4.11 -13.60
C LEU A 70 10.80 -4.00 -13.33
N LYS A 71 11.56 -4.97 -13.77
CA LYS A 71 12.98 -5.16 -13.39
C LYS A 71 13.87 -3.97 -13.72
N ASP A 72 13.58 -3.26 -14.81
CA ASP A 72 14.36 -2.13 -15.29
C ASP A 72 13.84 -0.77 -14.78
N TRP A 73 12.85 -0.80 -13.88
CA TRP A 73 12.26 0.41 -13.31
C TRP A 73 12.65 0.57 -11.83
N PRO A 74 13.52 1.54 -11.50
CA PRO A 74 14.07 1.70 -10.13
C PRO A 74 13.07 2.31 -9.15
N GLY A 75 11.91 2.73 -9.59
CA GLY A 75 10.91 3.47 -8.84
C GLY A 75 10.57 4.81 -9.49
N PRO A 76 9.68 5.62 -8.88
CA PRO A 76 9.31 6.92 -9.41
C PRO A 76 10.49 7.90 -9.39
N GLU A 77 10.57 8.71 -10.44
CA GLU A 77 11.54 9.80 -10.54
C GLU A 77 11.20 10.94 -9.57
N GLU A 78 12.12 11.87 -9.39
CA GLU A 78 11.86 13.09 -8.64
C GLU A 78 10.73 13.88 -9.32
N GLY A 79 9.83 14.44 -8.52
CA GLY A 79 8.55 15.01 -8.99
C GLY A 79 7.39 14.00 -8.98
N GLU A 80 7.67 12.70 -9.03
CA GLU A 80 6.65 11.64 -9.01
C GLU A 80 6.73 10.73 -7.76
N ARG A 81 7.60 11.05 -6.81
CA ARG A 81 7.72 10.29 -5.56
C ARG A 81 6.51 10.49 -4.65
N PRO A 82 6.28 9.57 -3.70
CA PRO A 82 5.20 9.75 -2.72
C PRO A 82 5.35 11.02 -1.90
N SER A 83 4.23 11.67 -1.62
CA SER A 83 4.20 12.87 -0.76
C SER A 83 4.03 12.53 0.72
N ALA A 84 3.67 11.29 1.05
CA ALA A 84 3.59 10.81 2.44
C ALA A 84 3.81 9.30 2.55
N TYR A 85 4.16 8.87 3.78
CA TYR A 85 4.27 7.46 4.14
C TYR A 85 3.51 7.16 5.44
N ILE A 86 2.90 5.98 5.50
CA ILE A 86 2.45 5.34 6.74
C ILE A 86 3.27 4.06 6.92
N ILE A 87 4.08 4.03 7.95
CA ILE A 87 4.92 2.88 8.30
C ILE A 87 4.12 2.00 9.25
N CYS A 88 3.78 0.79 8.84
CA CYS A 88 3.08 -0.18 9.68
C CYS A 88 4.09 -0.97 10.50
N LEU A 89 3.94 -0.93 11.80
CA LEU A 89 4.82 -1.55 12.78
C LEU A 89 4.07 -2.64 13.55
N LEU A 90 4.78 -3.69 13.92
CA LEU A 90 4.34 -4.68 14.90
C LEU A 90 4.96 -4.36 16.26
N ASP A 91 4.13 -4.24 17.27
CA ASP A 91 4.56 -4.24 18.67
C ASP A 91 4.79 -5.69 19.12
N THR A 92 6.06 -6.10 19.18
CA THR A 92 6.45 -7.47 19.51
C THR A 92 6.23 -7.83 20.98
N SER A 93 5.94 -6.84 21.83
CA SER A 93 5.52 -7.09 23.21
C SER A 93 4.08 -7.58 23.33
N LEU A 94 3.25 -7.30 22.29
CA LEU A 94 1.84 -7.68 22.25
C LEU A 94 1.60 -8.96 21.44
N SER A 95 2.34 -9.16 20.34
CA SER A 95 2.22 -10.32 19.46
C SER A 95 3.50 -10.54 18.67
N ASN A 96 3.72 -11.77 18.20
CA ASN A 96 4.78 -12.08 17.25
C ASN A 96 4.31 -12.06 15.79
N GLU A 97 3.00 -12.04 15.55
CA GLU A 97 2.34 -12.15 14.24
C GLU A 97 1.21 -11.12 14.14
N ALA A 98 1.03 -10.55 12.93
CA ALA A 98 -0.04 -9.62 12.64
C ALA A 98 -0.40 -9.59 11.14
N GLU A 99 -0.11 -10.65 10.38
CA GLU A 99 -0.27 -10.66 8.92
C GLU A 99 -1.72 -10.44 8.50
N CYS A 100 -2.67 -11.08 9.20
CA CYS A 100 -4.11 -10.89 8.96
C CYS A 100 -4.53 -9.45 9.28
N ASP A 101 -4.16 -8.95 10.46
CA ASP A 101 -4.47 -7.60 10.92
C ASP A 101 -3.85 -6.56 9.97
N LEU A 102 -2.61 -6.77 9.52
CA LEU A 102 -1.91 -5.91 8.57
C LEU A 102 -2.64 -5.84 7.23
N GLY A 103 -3.14 -6.96 6.73
CA GLY A 103 -3.92 -7.02 5.51
C GLY A 103 -5.20 -6.20 5.60
N ILE A 104 -5.96 -6.35 6.69
CA ILE A 104 -7.19 -5.61 6.97
C ILE A 104 -6.89 -4.11 7.12
N ALA A 105 -5.95 -3.76 7.97
CA ALA A 105 -5.58 -2.38 8.28
C ALA A 105 -5.12 -1.62 7.02
N THR A 106 -4.19 -2.19 6.26
CA THR A 106 -3.66 -1.56 5.05
C THR A 106 -4.70 -1.45 3.94
N GLN A 107 -5.66 -2.39 3.85
CA GLN A 107 -6.78 -2.27 2.91
C GLN A 107 -7.70 -1.11 3.31
N ASN A 108 -8.04 -0.95 4.59
CA ASN A 108 -8.86 0.15 5.08
C ASN A 108 -8.19 1.51 4.82
N ILE A 109 -6.89 1.64 5.10
CA ILE A 109 -6.12 2.86 4.78
C ILE A 109 -6.21 3.21 3.30
N LEU A 110 -5.98 2.24 2.42
CA LEU A 110 -5.99 2.49 0.97
C LEU A 110 -7.39 2.78 0.42
N LEU A 111 -8.44 2.19 1.00
CA LEU A 111 -9.83 2.55 0.67
C LEU A 111 -10.13 3.99 1.09
N GLY A 112 -9.73 4.39 2.29
CA GLY A 112 -9.86 5.79 2.75
C GLY A 112 -9.09 6.77 1.89
N ALA A 113 -7.88 6.40 1.45
CA ALA A 113 -7.11 7.22 0.51
C ALA A 113 -7.83 7.37 -0.83
N ALA A 114 -8.35 6.27 -1.39
CA ALA A 114 -9.11 6.30 -2.65
C ALA A 114 -10.41 7.12 -2.55
N GLU A 115 -11.10 7.09 -1.40
CA GLU A 115 -12.28 7.92 -1.14
C GLU A 115 -11.97 9.42 -1.21
N LYS A 116 -10.78 9.81 -0.74
CA LYS A 116 -10.28 11.20 -0.81
C LYS A 116 -9.60 11.55 -2.15
N GLY A 117 -9.66 10.65 -3.15
CA GLY A 117 -9.03 10.87 -4.46
C GLY A 117 -7.51 10.73 -4.43
N LEU A 118 -6.96 10.11 -3.39
CA LEU A 118 -5.55 9.76 -3.27
C LEU A 118 -5.31 8.32 -3.71
N GLY A 119 -4.06 8.00 -4.01
CA GLY A 119 -3.60 6.65 -4.29
C GLY A 119 -2.54 6.19 -3.31
N GLY A 120 -2.24 4.91 -3.35
CA GLY A 120 -1.14 4.38 -2.54
C GLY A 120 -0.64 3.02 -3.01
N CYS A 121 0.49 2.63 -2.45
CA CYS A 121 1.13 1.34 -2.71
C CYS A 121 1.63 0.70 -1.42
N ARG A 122 1.40 -0.61 -1.27
CA ARG A 122 2.02 -1.41 -0.22
C ARG A 122 3.42 -1.82 -0.64
N ILE A 123 4.42 -1.53 0.19
CA ILE A 123 5.82 -1.87 -0.04
C ILE A 123 6.28 -2.73 1.14
N ALA A 124 6.46 -4.02 0.88
CA ALA A 124 6.98 -4.98 1.86
C ALA A 124 8.49 -5.22 1.71
N SER A 125 9.08 -4.74 0.61
CA SER A 125 10.51 -4.87 0.34
C SER A 125 11.21 -3.54 0.60
N PHE A 126 12.05 -3.51 1.63
CA PHE A 126 12.82 -2.33 2.04
C PHE A 126 14.15 -2.75 2.67
N SER A 127 15.14 -1.85 2.67
CA SER A 127 16.44 -2.15 3.26
C SER A 127 16.41 -2.08 4.79
N PRO A 128 17.29 -2.82 5.49
CA PRO A 128 17.41 -2.78 6.96
C PRO A 128 17.65 -1.38 7.51
N GLY A 129 18.37 -0.52 6.78
CA GLY A 129 18.67 0.86 7.19
C GLY A 129 17.46 1.76 7.36
N LEU A 130 16.29 1.37 6.85
CA LEU A 130 15.04 2.10 7.08
C LEU A 130 14.71 2.22 8.57
N LYS A 131 15.06 1.20 9.37
CA LYS A 131 14.85 1.19 10.82
C LYS A 131 15.63 2.32 11.50
N ASP A 132 16.85 2.57 11.07
CA ASP A 132 17.74 3.59 11.63
C ASP A 132 17.27 4.99 11.24
N VAL A 133 16.89 5.18 9.96
CA VAL A 133 16.32 6.45 9.46
C VAL A 133 15.09 6.87 10.24
N LEU A 134 14.24 5.90 10.61
CA LEU A 134 13.00 6.14 11.34
C LEU A 134 13.17 6.10 12.86
N ALA A 135 14.37 5.82 13.38
CA ALA A 135 14.63 5.63 14.80
C ALA A 135 13.61 4.69 15.48
N VAL A 136 13.29 3.57 14.83
CA VAL A 136 12.26 2.62 15.32
C VAL A 136 12.76 1.94 16.59
N GLU A 137 11.98 2.02 17.66
CA GLU A 137 12.28 1.39 18.96
C GLU A 137 12.47 -0.12 18.87
N GLY A 138 13.26 -0.70 19.79
CA GLY A 138 13.71 -2.08 19.74
C GLY A 138 12.59 -3.13 19.74
N HIS A 139 11.46 -2.85 20.43
CA HIS A 139 10.29 -3.72 20.48
C HIS A 139 9.33 -3.57 19.28
N LEU A 140 9.61 -2.62 18.38
CA LEU A 140 8.81 -2.41 17.18
C LEU A 140 9.52 -2.98 15.96
N ARG A 141 8.79 -3.69 15.11
CA ARG A 141 9.26 -4.28 13.86
C ARG A 141 8.49 -3.69 12.68
N ILE A 142 9.20 -3.14 11.70
CA ILE A 142 8.57 -2.67 10.46
C ILE A 142 8.03 -3.87 9.70
N LEU A 143 6.73 -3.84 9.38
CA LEU A 143 6.05 -4.87 8.58
C LEU A 143 5.85 -4.43 7.14
N MET A 144 5.47 -3.15 6.94
CA MET A 144 5.11 -2.62 5.64
C MET A 144 5.20 -1.10 5.62
N VAL A 145 5.53 -0.54 4.47
CA VAL A 145 5.44 0.89 4.19
C VAL A 145 4.30 1.11 3.20
N LEU A 146 3.36 1.99 3.54
CA LEU A 146 2.38 2.52 2.61
C LEU A 146 2.90 3.84 2.06
N ALA A 147 3.18 3.86 0.76
CA ALA A 147 3.48 5.08 0.02
C ALA A 147 2.16 5.70 -0.45
N LEU A 148 1.96 6.99 -0.20
CA LEU A 148 0.70 7.70 -0.46
C LEU A 148 0.95 9.00 -1.22
N GLY A 149 -0.02 9.41 -2.02
CA GLY A 149 0.01 10.66 -2.79
C GLY A 149 -1.17 10.74 -3.74
N ARG A 150 -1.31 11.87 -4.45
CA ARG A 150 -2.21 11.96 -5.60
C ARG A 150 -1.58 11.22 -6.77
N ALA A 151 -2.22 10.14 -7.23
CA ALA A 151 -1.70 9.32 -8.32
C ALA A 151 -1.72 10.07 -9.65
N VAL A 152 -0.62 9.96 -10.42
CA VAL A 152 -0.49 10.47 -11.79
C VAL A 152 -0.51 9.36 -12.84
N GLU A 153 -0.39 8.10 -12.43
CA GLU A 153 -0.45 6.97 -13.35
C GLU A 153 -1.85 6.41 -13.53
N LYS A 154 -2.09 5.81 -14.70
CA LYS A 154 -3.31 5.05 -14.98
C LYS A 154 -3.05 3.58 -14.71
N VAL A 155 -3.99 2.93 -14.01
CA VAL A 155 -3.92 1.49 -13.73
C VAL A 155 -5.18 0.83 -14.25
N PHE A 156 -5.02 -0.18 -15.12
CA PHE A 156 -6.12 -0.99 -15.67
C PHE A 156 -6.15 -2.38 -15.05
N LEU A 157 -7.36 -2.85 -14.80
CA LEU A 157 -7.61 -4.23 -14.43
C LEU A 157 -7.92 -5.02 -15.70
N ASP A 158 -7.02 -5.91 -16.08
CA ASP A 158 -7.19 -6.80 -17.21
C ASP A 158 -7.78 -8.15 -16.77
N LYS A 159 -8.58 -8.75 -17.63
CA LYS A 159 -8.90 -10.16 -17.47
C LYS A 159 -7.67 -11.00 -17.82
N ARG A 160 -7.24 -11.86 -16.90
CA ARG A 160 -6.17 -12.82 -17.19
C ARG A 160 -6.70 -13.83 -18.26
N LYS A 161 -5.91 -14.06 -19.30
CA LYS A 161 -6.18 -15.16 -20.22
C LYS A 161 -5.95 -16.51 -19.49
N PRO A 162 -6.66 -17.58 -19.79
CA PRO A 162 -6.54 -18.86 -19.08
C PRO A 162 -5.10 -19.35 -18.95
N GLU A 163 -4.30 -19.20 -20.00
CA GLU A 163 -2.87 -19.56 -20.03
C GLU A 163 -1.93 -18.37 -19.86
N GLY A 164 -2.48 -17.19 -19.53
CA GLY A 164 -1.72 -15.95 -19.40
C GLY A 164 -1.02 -15.80 -18.06
N ASP A 165 0.07 -15.03 -18.06
CA ASP A 165 0.79 -14.65 -16.83
C ASP A 165 -0.10 -13.74 -15.94
N ILE A 166 0.16 -13.78 -14.65
CA ILE A 166 -0.44 -12.88 -13.63
C ILE A 166 0.40 -11.63 -13.37
N LYS A 167 1.60 -11.56 -13.97
CA LYS A 167 2.50 -10.45 -13.77
C LYS A 167 1.90 -9.16 -14.32
N TYR A 168 1.96 -8.11 -13.50
CA TYR A 168 1.62 -6.77 -13.97
C TYR A 168 2.75 -6.24 -14.88
N TRP A 169 2.40 -5.35 -15.80
CA TRP A 169 3.31 -4.77 -16.78
C TRP A 169 2.90 -3.35 -17.14
N ARG A 170 3.75 -2.61 -17.87
CA ARG A 170 3.43 -1.30 -18.44
C ARG A 170 3.50 -1.37 -19.96
N ASP A 171 2.57 -0.69 -20.61
CA ASP A 171 2.58 -0.50 -22.06
C ASP A 171 3.45 0.69 -22.48
N ALA A 172 3.47 0.98 -23.80
CA ALA A 172 4.21 2.08 -24.37
C ALA A 172 3.71 3.46 -23.89
N ASP A 173 2.44 3.57 -23.52
CA ASP A 173 1.83 4.79 -22.99
C ASP A 173 1.99 4.90 -21.46
N GLN A 174 2.83 4.07 -20.86
CA GLN A 174 3.08 4.01 -19.40
C GLN A 174 1.84 3.65 -18.56
N ILE A 175 0.82 3.05 -19.18
CA ILE A 175 -0.34 2.55 -18.49
C ILE A 175 0.04 1.25 -17.77
N HIS A 176 -0.34 1.14 -16.50
CA HIS A 176 -0.04 -0.03 -15.67
C HIS A 176 -1.17 -1.05 -15.73
N HIS A 177 -0.88 -2.23 -16.25
CA HIS A 177 -1.82 -3.33 -16.45
C HIS A 177 -1.71 -4.36 -15.34
N VAL A 178 -2.86 -4.72 -14.74
CA VAL A 178 -2.92 -5.68 -13.63
C VAL A 178 -3.89 -6.81 -13.98
N PRO A 179 -3.39 -7.96 -14.46
CA PRO A 179 -4.22 -9.11 -14.78
C PRO A 179 -4.89 -9.68 -13.52
N LYS A 180 -6.20 -9.97 -13.61
CA LYS A 180 -6.97 -10.62 -12.55
C LYS A 180 -7.53 -11.95 -13.02
N ARG A 181 -7.47 -12.95 -12.17
CA ARG A 181 -8.19 -14.21 -12.37
C ARG A 181 -9.68 -13.94 -12.45
N SER A 182 -10.40 -14.78 -13.17
CA SER A 182 -11.87 -14.69 -13.21
C SER A 182 -12.47 -15.12 -11.86
N LEU A 183 -13.75 -14.81 -11.67
CA LEU A 183 -14.44 -15.21 -10.45
C LEU A 183 -14.53 -16.74 -10.34
N GLU A 184 -14.77 -17.40 -11.47
CA GLU A 184 -14.86 -18.86 -11.58
C GLU A 184 -13.53 -19.55 -11.23
N GLU A 185 -12.39 -18.91 -11.53
CA GLU A 185 -11.08 -19.46 -11.17
C GLU A 185 -10.78 -19.41 -9.66
N ILE A 186 -11.41 -18.50 -8.93
CA ILE A 186 -11.14 -18.31 -7.48
C ILE A 186 -12.20 -18.90 -6.57
N ILE A 187 -13.39 -19.23 -7.11
CA ILE A 187 -14.43 -19.98 -6.39
C ILE A 187 -14.12 -21.47 -6.51
N ALA A 188 -13.73 -22.10 -5.42
CA ALA A 188 -13.38 -23.53 -5.41
C ALA A 188 -14.59 -24.44 -5.44
N GLY A 189 -15.79 -23.94 -5.14
CA GLY A 189 -17.04 -24.69 -5.18
C GLY A 189 -18.20 -23.86 -4.61
N GLU A 190 -19.41 -24.26 -4.99
CA GLU A 190 -20.65 -23.67 -4.51
C GLU A 190 -21.54 -24.80 -3.93
N ILE A 191 -22.09 -24.59 -2.75
CA ILE A 191 -23.05 -25.48 -2.11
C ILE A 191 -24.32 -24.66 -1.91
N ALA A 192 -25.30 -24.91 -2.80
CA ALA A 192 -26.60 -24.26 -2.75
C ALA A 192 -27.61 -25.10 -1.96
N ALA A 193 -28.65 -24.45 -1.37
CA ALA A 193 -29.78 -25.09 -0.71
C ALA A 193 -30.74 -25.64 -1.75
#